data_c862e556b4d3a5a9aa83348a5ef1330e
#
_entry.id   c862e556b4d3a5a9aa83348a5ef1330e
#
_cell.length_a   1.000
_cell.length_b   1.000
_cell.length_c   1.000
_cell.angle_alpha   90.00
_cell.angle_beta   90.00
_cell.angle_gamma   90.00
#
_symmetry.space_group_name_H-M   'P 1'
#
loop_
_entity.id
_entity.type
_entity.pdbx_description
1 polymer ?
#
loop_
_entity_poly.entity_id
_entity_poly.type
_entity_poly.pdbx_seq_one_letter_code
_entity_poly.pdbx_strand_id
1 'polypeptide(L)'
;HYDVEFHSFTNSTLIDEDFCKECVRVGNLSFSLSLEGFEESNDSRRGAGHFDAAMRAMDLMNQYGLIYGTSVCYTRANLETVLSDEFLDLEVEKGCMFSWYFHFMPTGTGASPELMPTPEQRKYIIKRIREIRANEGGKMIYTMDFQNDGEFVGGCIAGGRNYFHINSNGDAEPCVFIHYSNVNIKDHTLLEILQSPLFM
;
A
#
# COMPACT_ATOMS: atom_id res chain seq x y z
N HIS A 1 -3.28 27.00 1.01
CA HIS A 1 -3.44 25.77 1.81
C HIS A 1 -4.74 25.12 1.39
N TYR A 2 -4.65 23.97 0.73
CA TYR A 2 -5.78 23.11 0.43
C TYR A 2 -5.88 22.08 1.54
N ASP A 3 -7.08 21.73 1.94
CA ASP A 3 -7.36 20.67 2.91
C ASP A 3 -7.22 19.31 2.19
N VAL A 4 -5.97 18.97 1.85
CA VAL A 4 -5.59 17.76 1.10
C VAL A 4 -4.44 17.08 1.82
N GLU A 5 -4.58 15.79 2.07
CA GLU A 5 -3.50 14.92 2.52
C GLU A 5 -2.86 14.22 1.31
N PHE A 6 -1.55 14.09 1.33
CA PHE A 6 -0.78 13.32 0.36
C PHE A 6 -0.29 12.04 0.99
N HIS A 7 -0.69 10.91 0.41
CA HIS A 7 -0.19 9.60 0.81
C HIS A 7 0.78 9.07 -0.24
N SER A 8 1.99 8.70 0.17
CA SER A 8 3.05 8.23 -0.74
C SER A 8 3.43 6.78 -0.47
N PHE A 9 3.46 5.96 -1.54
CA PHE A 9 4.08 4.64 -1.52
C PHE A 9 5.55 4.78 -1.87
N THR A 10 6.44 4.21 -1.05
CA THR A 10 7.89 4.37 -1.21
C THR A 10 8.64 3.07 -0.97
N ASN A 11 9.77 2.90 -1.69
CA ASN A 11 10.73 1.83 -1.42
C ASN A 11 11.71 2.16 -0.28
N SER A 12 11.57 3.33 0.35
CA SER A 12 12.30 3.78 1.53
C SER A 12 13.79 4.12 1.33
N THR A 13 14.37 3.84 0.17
CA THR A 13 15.82 3.90 -0.05
C THR A 13 16.42 5.31 0.02
N LEU A 14 15.62 6.34 -0.23
CA LEU A 14 16.05 7.75 -0.26
C LEU A 14 15.56 8.57 0.95
N ILE A 15 14.93 7.92 1.93
CA ILE A 15 14.47 8.61 3.14
C ILE A 15 15.66 8.89 4.03
N ASP A 16 15.89 10.17 4.27
CA ASP A 16 16.93 10.68 5.14
C ASP A 16 16.36 11.70 6.15
N GLU A 17 17.24 12.23 6.98
CA GLU A 17 16.87 13.18 8.03
C GLU A 17 16.30 14.49 7.48
N ASP A 18 16.88 15.01 6.39
CA ASP A 18 16.43 16.28 5.79
C ASP A 18 15.05 16.13 5.13
N PHE A 19 14.79 14.97 4.51
CA PHE A 19 13.45 14.61 4.03
C PHE A 19 12.44 14.58 5.18
N CYS A 20 12.77 13.92 6.31
CA CYS A 20 11.86 13.86 7.46
C CYS A 20 11.56 15.24 8.05
N LYS A 21 12.57 16.13 8.17
CA LYS A 21 12.38 17.53 8.61
C LYS A 21 11.42 18.29 7.71
N GLU A 22 11.56 18.11 6.39
CA GLU A 22 10.69 18.77 5.43
C GLU A 22 9.26 18.22 5.49
N CYS A 23 9.07 16.92 5.68
CA CYS A 23 7.75 16.31 5.89
C CYS A 23 7.04 16.88 7.13
N VAL A 24 7.77 17.04 8.24
CA VAL A 24 7.25 17.71 9.46
C VAL A 24 6.83 19.15 9.16
N ARG A 25 7.65 19.89 8.41
CA ARG A 25 7.38 21.30 8.05
C ARG A 25 6.09 21.45 7.23
N VAL A 26 5.84 20.55 6.27
CA VAL A 26 4.64 20.63 5.42
C VAL A 26 3.40 20.08 6.12
N GLY A 27 3.53 19.01 6.92
CA GLY A 27 2.53 18.54 7.88
C GLY A 27 1.31 17.83 7.31
N ASN A 28 1.29 17.51 6.01
CA ASN A 28 0.15 16.86 5.34
C ASN A 28 0.57 15.64 4.50
N LEU A 29 1.61 14.93 4.94
CA LEU A 29 2.16 13.76 4.29
C LEU A 29 2.05 12.54 5.18
N SER A 30 1.63 11.42 4.61
CA SER A 30 1.70 10.08 5.19
C SER A 30 2.33 9.10 4.22
N PHE A 31 2.82 7.95 4.72
CA PHE A 31 3.66 7.06 3.92
C PHE A 31 3.29 5.59 4.11
N SER A 32 3.30 4.84 3.00
CA SER A 32 3.34 3.39 2.99
C SER A 32 4.70 2.89 2.52
N LEU A 33 5.49 2.35 3.42
CA LEU A 33 6.80 1.78 3.11
C LEU A 33 6.62 0.37 2.57
N SER A 34 7.22 0.11 1.43
CA SER A 34 7.15 -1.20 0.80
C SER A 34 7.96 -2.23 1.59
N LEU A 35 7.28 -3.23 2.16
CA LEU A 35 7.89 -4.29 2.94
C LEU A 35 7.17 -5.62 2.66
N GLU A 36 7.92 -6.70 2.38
CA GLU A 36 7.35 -7.96 1.90
C GLU A 36 7.74 -9.18 2.73
N GLY A 37 7.98 -8.96 4.00
CA GLY A 37 8.43 -9.94 4.97
C GLY A 37 9.74 -9.53 5.62
N PHE A 38 10.40 -10.49 6.25
CA PHE A 38 11.75 -10.32 6.80
C PHE A 38 12.80 -10.22 5.69
N GLU A 39 14.03 -9.94 6.03
CA GLU A 39 15.14 -9.63 5.12
C GLU A 39 15.22 -10.57 3.91
N GLU A 40 15.24 -11.89 4.13
CA GLU A 40 15.35 -12.87 3.05
C GLU A 40 14.19 -12.76 2.05
N SER A 41 12.96 -12.72 2.56
CA SER A 41 11.75 -12.62 1.72
C SER A 41 11.68 -11.26 1.02
N ASN A 42 11.97 -10.19 1.72
CA ASN A 42 11.92 -8.84 1.19
C ASN A 42 12.99 -8.64 0.11
N ASP A 43 14.25 -8.96 0.41
CA ASP A 43 15.38 -8.69 -0.46
C ASP A 43 15.45 -9.63 -1.68
N SER A 44 14.89 -10.84 -1.58
CA SER A 44 14.73 -11.73 -2.73
C SER A 44 13.89 -11.11 -3.85
N ARG A 45 12.92 -10.28 -3.50
CA ARG A 45 12.02 -9.62 -4.46
C ARG A 45 12.45 -8.19 -4.82
N ARG A 46 12.95 -7.44 -3.85
CA ARG A 46 13.24 -6.01 -4.00
C ARG A 46 14.70 -5.70 -4.25
N GLY A 47 15.58 -6.68 -4.02
CA GLY A 47 17.03 -6.53 -4.10
C GLY A 47 17.67 -6.38 -2.72
N ALA A 48 18.94 -6.76 -2.65
CA ALA A 48 19.70 -6.74 -1.41
C ALA A 48 19.77 -5.35 -0.77
N GLY A 49 19.58 -5.29 0.54
CA GLY A 49 19.65 -4.07 1.35
C GLY A 49 18.38 -3.22 1.38
N HIS A 50 17.31 -3.64 0.71
CA HIS A 50 16.02 -2.93 0.79
C HIS A 50 15.34 -3.11 2.15
N PHE A 51 15.49 -4.26 2.78
CA PHE A 51 14.99 -4.46 4.15
C PHE A 51 15.64 -3.49 5.13
N ASP A 52 16.97 -3.41 5.13
CA ASP A 52 17.70 -2.48 5.98
C ASP A 52 17.35 -1.01 5.71
N ALA A 53 17.13 -0.67 4.44
CA ALA A 53 16.70 0.68 4.07
C ALA A 53 15.31 1.00 4.65
N ALA A 54 14.37 0.06 4.59
CA ALA A 54 13.04 0.20 5.20
C ALA A 54 13.13 0.35 6.72
N MET A 55 13.94 -0.49 7.38
CA MET A 55 14.13 -0.42 8.85
C MET A 55 14.71 0.92 9.28
N ARG A 56 15.74 1.44 8.60
CA ARG A 56 16.30 2.78 8.87
C ARG A 56 15.29 3.90 8.63
N ALA A 57 14.51 3.80 7.55
CA ALA A 57 13.49 4.80 7.24
C ALA A 57 12.40 4.84 8.32
N MET A 58 11.94 3.68 8.81
CA MET A 58 10.98 3.59 9.91
C MET A 58 11.51 4.21 11.19
N ASP A 59 12.79 3.92 11.55
CA ASP A 59 13.42 4.50 12.73
C ASP A 59 13.50 6.04 12.64
N LEU A 60 13.88 6.58 11.47
CA LEU A 60 13.89 8.01 11.22
C LEU A 60 12.49 8.61 11.28
N MET A 61 11.52 8.05 10.58
CA MET A 61 10.15 8.56 10.57
C MET A 61 9.53 8.55 11.97
N ASN A 62 9.78 7.49 12.75
CA ASN A 62 9.33 7.40 14.13
C ASN A 62 9.96 8.49 14.99
N GLN A 63 11.27 8.72 14.86
CA GLN A 63 11.98 9.80 15.56
C GLN A 63 11.38 11.18 15.29
N TYR A 64 10.92 11.43 14.07
CA TYR A 64 10.32 12.70 13.65
C TYR A 64 8.80 12.76 13.84
N GLY A 65 8.17 11.70 14.37
CA GLY A 65 6.72 11.62 14.61
C GLY A 65 5.87 11.67 13.35
N LEU A 66 6.38 11.15 12.23
CA LEU A 66 5.66 11.09 10.96
C LEU A 66 4.62 9.96 10.98
N ILE A 67 3.55 10.13 10.22
CA ILE A 67 2.52 9.11 10.03
C ILE A 67 2.96 8.17 8.91
N TYR A 68 3.15 6.89 9.25
CA TYR A 68 3.51 5.86 8.27
C TYR A 68 3.02 4.47 8.68
N GLY A 69 3.01 3.60 7.70
CA GLY A 69 2.78 2.17 7.83
C GLY A 69 3.47 1.42 6.72
N THR A 70 3.07 0.19 6.48
CA THR A 70 3.63 -0.65 5.43
C THR A 70 2.67 -0.83 4.26
N SER A 71 3.23 -1.07 3.09
CA SER A 71 2.56 -1.59 1.91
C SER A 71 3.11 -2.96 1.61
N VAL A 72 2.28 -3.97 1.80
CA VAL A 72 2.65 -5.38 1.70
C VAL A 72 2.01 -6.00 0.47
N CYS A 73 2.80 -6.33 -0.54
CA CYS A 73 2.31 -7.14 -1.65
C CYS A 73 2.46 -8.62 -1.33
N TYR A 74 1.37 -9.27 -0.95
CA TYR A 74 1.41 -10.69 -0.65
C TYR A 74 1.30 -11.56 -1.89
N THR A 75 2.13 -12.60 -1.90
CA THR A 75 2.26 -13.60 -2.95
C THR A 75 2.02 -15.00 -2.37
N ARG A 76 2.03 -16.00 -3.22
CA ARG A 76 2.02 -17.40 -2.79
C ARG A 76 3.18 -17.75 -1.86
N ALA A 77 4.33 -17.09 -2.04
CA ALA A 77 5.57 -17.42 -1.33
C ALA A 77 5.68 -16.75 0.05
N ASN A 78 5.22 -15.50 0.20
CA ASN A 78 5.45 -14.72 1.42
C ASN A 78 4.21 -14.56 2.32
N LEU A 79 3.04 -15.04 1.89
CA LEU A 79 1.76 -14.81 2.57
C LEU A 79 1.78 -15.24 4.04
N GLU A 80 2.36 -16.39 4.36
CA GLU A 80 2.42 -16.88 5.75
C GLU A 80 3.33 -16.00 6.61
N THR A 81 4.46 -15.57 6.06
CA THR A 81 5.41 -14.67 6.73
C THR A 81 4.80 -13.31 7.05
N VAL A 82 4.20 -12.66 6.05
CA VAL A 82 3.66 -11.29 6.22
C VAL A 82 2.38 -11.23 7.06
N LEU A 83 1.79 -12.37 7.38
CA LEU A 83 0.63 -12.49 8.26
C LEU A 83 0.97 -13.15 9.60
N SER A 84 2.25 -13.44 9.85
CA SER A 84 2.70 -14.00 11.12
C SER A 84 2.63 -12.97 12.25
N ASP A 85 2.52 -13.47 13.48
CA ASP A 85 2.52 -12.58 14.65
C ASP A 85 3.86 -11.86 14.80
N GLU A 86 4.96 -12.52 14.47
CA GLU A 86 6.31 -11.98 14.54
C GLU A 86 6.51 -10.81 13.56
N PHE A 87 5.92 -10.90 12.35
CA PHE A 87 6.00 -9.80 11.38
C PHE A 87 5.17 -8.61 11.82
N LEU A 88 3.97 -8.84 12.34
CA LEU A 88 3.12 -7.79 12.91
C LEU A 88 3.79 -7.13 14.13
N ASP A 89 4.47 -7.90 14.97
CA ASP A 89 5.22 -7.37 16.11
C ASP A 89 6.37 -6.48 15.65
N LEU A 90 7.11 -6.86 14.61
CA LEU A 90 8.14 -6.02 13.98
C LEU A 90 7.55 -4.68 13.51
N GLU A 91 6.41 -4.71 12.82
CA GLU A 91 5.76 -3.48 12.34
C GLU A 91 5.36 -2.56 13.50
N VAL A 92 4.78 -3.14 14.57
CA VAL A 92 4.39 -2.39 15.77
C VAL A 92 5.61 -1.82 16.50
N GLU A 93 6.66 -2.62 16.70
CA GLU A 93 7.93 -2.20 17.32
C GLU A 93 8.59 -1.06 16.55
N LYS A 94 8.50 -1.08 15.23
CA LYS A 94 9.00 -0.03 14.35
C LYS A 94 8.11 1.21 14.29
N GLY A 95 6.97 1.22 14.97
CA GLY A 95 6.06 2.37 15.05
C GLY A 95 5.10 2.50 13.86
N CYS A 96 4.90 1.45 13.07
CA CYS A 96 3.91 1.46 12.00
C CYS A 96 2.49 1.60 12.58
N MET A 97 1.72 2.54 12.07
CA MET A 97 0.33 2.76 12.48
C MET A 97 -0.64 1.86 11.73
N PHE A 98 -0.29 1.44 10.53
CA PHE A 98 -1.10 0.56 9.69
C PHE A 98 -0.23 -0.36 8.84
N SER A 99 -0.85 -1.47 8.39
CA SER A 99 -0.30 -2.37 7.38
C SER A 99 -1.32 -2.56 6.26
N TRP A 100 -0.95 -2.19 5.04
CA TRP A 100 -1.83 -2.22 3.89
C TRP A 100 -1.46 -3.37 2.96
N TYR A 101 -2.31 -4.40 2.92
CA TYR A 101 -2.11 -5.62 2.15
C TYR A 101 -2.68 -5.50 0.74
N PHE A 102 -1.86 -5.85 -0.23
CA PHE A 102 -2.21 -5.90 -1.65
C PHE A 102 -1.99 -7.30 -2.20
N HIS A 103 -2.99 -7.84 -2.85
CA HIS A 103 -2.87 -9.09 -3.58
C HIS A 103 -1.98 -8.91 -4.80
N PHE A 104 -0.99 -9.79 -4.98
CA PHE A 104 -0.18 -9.77 -6.20
C PHE A 104 -1.05 -9.98 -7.43
N MET A 105 -1.02 -9.00 -8.34
CA MET A 105 -1.73 -9.04 -9.62
C MET A 105 -0.70 -9.24 -10.75
N PRO A 106 -0.82 -10.32 -11.56
CA PRO A 106 0.13 -10.64 -12.62
C PRO A 106 -0.11 -9.76 -13.87
N THR A 107 0.08 -8.46 -13.73
CA THR A 107 -0.09 -7.48 -14.81
C THR A 107 1.26 -6.84 -15.17
N GLY A 108 1.37 -6.35 -16.41
CA GLY A 108 2.57 -5.67 -16.90
C GLY A 108 3.63 -6.62 -17.46
N THR A 109 4.80 -6.04 -17.75
CA THR A 109 5.94 -6.78 -18.30
C THR A 109 6.54 -7.72 -17.24
N GLY A 110 6.72 -9.00 -17.58
CA GLY A 110 7.28 -10.00 -16.66
C GLY A 110 6.26 -10.50 -15.63
N ALA A 111 4.97 -10.43 -15.94
CA ALA A 111 3.92 -11.02 -15.10
C ALA A 111 4.22 -12.50 -14.81
N SER A 112 4.13 -12.88 -13.51
CA SER A 112 4.42 -14.21 -13.00
C SER A 112 3.19 -14.80 -12.31
N PRO A 113 2.27 -15.46 -13.05
CA PRO A 113 1.04 -16.01 -12.49
C PRO A 113 1.27 -17.01 -11.35
N GLU A 114 2.43 -17.66 -11.32
CA GLU A 114 2.84 -18.58 -10.26
C GLU A 114 3.00 -17.92 -8.88
N LEU A 115 3.16 -16.61 -8.84
CA LEU A 115 3.20 -15.84 -7.59
C LEU A 115 1.81 -15.55 -7.01
N MET A 116 0.75 -15.78 -7.78
CA MET A 116 -0.61 -15.59 -7.27
C MET A 116 -0.90 -16.55 -6.13
N PRO A 117 -1.49 -16.08 -5.01
CA PRO A 117 -1.98 -16.94 -3.96
C PRO A 117 -3.01 -17.95 -4.46
N THR A 118 -2.98 -19.17 -3.93
CA THR A 118 -4.00 -20.19 -4.22
C THR A 118 -5.37 -19.77 -3.67
N PRO A 119 -6.47 -20.40 -4.11
CA PRO A 119 -7.79 -20.15 -3.53
C PRO A 119 -7.85 -20.39 -2.02
N GLU A 120 -7.11 -21.38 -1.50
CA GLU A 120 -7.02 -21.70 -0.08
C GLU A 120 -6.27 -20.59 0.66
N GLN A 121 -5.15 -20.13 0.12
CA GLN A 121 -4.38 -19.00 0.68
C GLN A 121 -5.21 -17.70 0.69
N ARG A 122 -6.01 -17.45 -0.34
CA ARG A 122 -6.92 -16.29 -0.37
C ARG A 122 -7.99 -16.36 0.73
N LYS A 123 -8.54 -17.54 1.00
CA LYS A 123 -9.46 -17.73 2.14
C LYS A 123 -8.77 -17.53 3.48
N TYR A 124 -7.52 -18.00 3.58
CA TYR A 124 -6.71 -17.86 4.79
C TYR A 124 -6.44 -16.39 5.11
N ILE A 125 -6.00 -15.57 4.14
CA ILE A 125 -5.72 -14.15 4.39
C ILE A 125 -6.96 -13.40 4.85
N ILE A 126 -8.12 -13.61 4.21
CA ILE A 126 -9.38 -12.98 4.62
C ILE A 126 -9.70 -13.30 6.09
N LYS A 127 -9.57 -14.57 6.48
CA LYS A 127 -9.79 -15.00 7.85
C LYS A 127 -8.78 -14.35 8.80
N ARG A 128 -7.50 -14.43 8.46
CA ARG A 128 -6.40 -13.96 9.31
C ARG A 128 -6.44 -12.43 9.53
N ILE A 129 -6.72 -11.65 8.49
CA ILE A 129 -6.89 -10.19 8.62
C ILE A 129 -8.06 -9.85 9.56
N ARG A 130 -9.14 -10.60 9.52
CA ARG A 130 -10.27 -10.42 10.45
C ARG A 130 -9.89 -10.75 11.90
N GLU A 131 -9.13 -11.82 12.11
CA GLU A 131 -8.59 -12.19 13.43
C GLU A 131 -7.69 -11.09 13.99
N ILE A 132 -6.76 -10.56 13.17
CA ILE A 132 -5.89 -9.45 13.54
C ILE A 132 -6.72 -8.21 13.93
N ARG A 133 -7.73 -7.86 13.14
CA ARG A 133 -8.62 -6.71 13.43
C ARG A 133 -9.48 -6.91 14.67
N ALA A 134 -9.91 -8.12 14.95
CA ALA A 134 -10.66 -8.44 16.17
C ALA A 134 -9.83 -8.26 17.43
N ASN A 135 -8.52 -8.24 17.27
CA ASN A 135 -7.53 -7.87 18.26
C ASN A 135 -7.61 -8.63 19.61
N GLU A 136 -7.92 -9.90 19.56
CA GLU A 136 -7.90 -10.75 20.76
C GLU A 136 -6.46 -10.84 21.36
N GLY A 137 -5.43 -10.53 20.55
CA GLY A 137 -4.01 -10.51 20.95
C GLY A 137 -3.42 -9.13 21.29
N GLY A 138 -4.19 -8.03 21.19
CA GLY A 138 -3.75 -6.70 21.63
C GLY A 138 -2.73 -5.98 20.71
N LYS A 139 -2.59 -6.37 19.43
CA LYS A 139 -1.67 -5.69 18.52
C LYS A 139 -2.22 -4.35 18.07
N MET A 140 -1.46 -3.28 18.29
CA MET A 140 -1.86 -1.91 17.98
C MET A 140 -1.47 -1.51 16.55
N ILE A 141 -2.00 -2.23 15.55
CA ILE A 141 -1.79 -1.93 14.13
C ILE A 141 -3.12 -2.01 13.38
N TYR A 142 -3.41 -1.01 12.55
CA TYR A 142 -4.59 -1.02 11.69
C TYR A 142 -4.28 -1.76 10.38
N THR A 143 -4.96 -2.86 10.10
CA THR A 143 -4.76 -3.63 8.87
C THR A 143 -5.82 -3.33 7.83
N MET A 144 -5.40 -3.13 6.58
CA MET A 144 -6.26 -2.94 5.41
C MET A 144 -5.96 -4.02 4.38
N ASP A 145 -7.00 -4.58 3.75
CA ASP A 145 -6.86 -5.55 2.65
C ASP A 145 -7.54 -4.98 1.40
N PHE A 146 -6.75 -4.41 0.51
CA PHE A 146 -7.25 -3.63 -0.61
C PHE A 146 -8.27 -4.37 -1.47
N GLN A 147 -8.06 -5.66 -1.75
CA GLN A 147 -8.93 -6.42 -2.61
C GLN A 147 -10.11 -7.08 -1.88
N ASN A 148 -10.01 -7.32 -0.58
CA ASN A 148 -11.02 -8.10 0.16
C ASN A 148 -11.90 -7.25 1.09
N ASP A 149 -11.58 -5.98 1.29
CA ASP A 149 -12.35 -5.07 2.15
C ASP A 149 -13.61 -4.50 1.51
N GLY A 150 -13.97 -4.96 0.32
CA GLY A 150 -15.17 -4.49 -0.40
C GLY A 150 -16.46 -4.58 0.42
N GLU A 151 -16.59 -5.56 1.32
CA GLU A 151 -17.77 -5.69 2.19
C GLU A 151 -17.94 -4.50 3.16
N PHE A 152 -16.84 -3.88 3.61
CA PHE A 152 -16.86 -2.76 4.55
C PHE A 152 -17.11 -1.41 3.87
N VAL A 153 -16.81 -1.33 2.57
CA VAL A 153 -16.94 -0.10 1.76
C VAL A 153 -18.05 -0.17 0.71
N GLY A 154 -18.87 -1.22 0.77
CA GLY A 154 -20.01 -1.42 -0.13
C GLY A 154 -19.61 -1.80 -1.55
N GLY A 155 -18.53 -2.55 -1.73
CA GLY A 155 -18.02 -3.03 -3.02
C GLY A 155 -16.74 -2.33 -3.46
N CYS A 156 -16.41 -2.44 -4.75
CA CYS A 156 -15.22 -1.80 -5.31
C CYS A 156 -15.31 -0.28 -5.23
N ILE A 157 -14.23 0.37 -4.78
CA ILE A 157 -14.12 1.83 -4.66
C ILE A 157 -13.64 2.53 -5.95
N ALA A 158 -13.22 1.76 -6.96
CA ALA A 158 -12.67 2.24 -8.23
C ALA A 158 -13.73 2.88 -9.14
N GLY A 159 -13.29 3.36 -10.30
CA GLY A 159 -14.16 3.94 -11.32
C GLY A 159 -14.72 5.31 -10.95
N GLY A 160 -13.97 6.12 -10.20
CA GLY A 160 -14.39 7.47 -9.78
C GLY A 160 -15.36 7.47 -8.59
N ARG A 161 -15.74 6.30 -8.04
CA ARG A 161 -16.64 6.23 -6.89
C ARG A 161 -16.00 6.82 -5.63
N ASN A 162 -14.82 6.33 -5.23
CA ASN A 162 -13.98 6.90 -4.16
C ASN A 162 -12.51 6.98 -4.60
N TYR A 163 -12.17 6.43 -5.76
CA TYR A 163 -10.81 6.31 -6.25
C TYR A 163 -10.80 6.20 -7.77
N PHE A 164 -9.83 6.81 -8.41
CA PHE A 164 -9.39 6.56 -9.78
C PHE A 164 -7.89 6.74 -9.89
N HIS A 165 -7.29 6.32 -10.99
CA HIS A 165 -5.87 6.35 -11.22
C HIS A 165 -5.51 7.36 -12.31
N ILE A 166 -4.42 8.07 -12.14
CA ILE A 166 -3.80 8.87 -13.20
C ILE A 166 -2.45 8.24 -13.49
N ASN A 167 -2.26 7.72 -14.70
CA ASN A 167 -1.02 7.07 -15.08
C ASN A 167 0.09 8.08 -15.42
N SER A 168 1.29 7.58 -15.71
CA SER A 168 2.47 8.41 -16.01
C SER A 168 2.33 9.28 -17.28
N ASN A 169 1.41 8.96 -18.17
CA ASN A 169 1.10 9.76 -19.37
C ASN A 169 0.09 10.89 -19.07
N GLY A 170 -0.58 10.81 -17.91
CA GLY A 170 -1.64 11.71 -17.51
C GLY A 170 -3.05 11.21 -17.84
N ASP A 171 -3.18 9.97 -18.33
CA ASP A 171 -4.50 9.39 -18.63
C ASP A 171 -5.21 8.99 -17.36
N ALA A 172 -6.49 9.35 -17.24
CA ALA A 172 -7.32 9.00 -16.11
C ALA A 172 -7.97 7.63 -16.34
N GLU A 173 -7.63 6.67 -15.51
CA GLU A 173 -8.04 5.26 -15.58
C GLU A 173 -8.97 4.91 -14.40
N PRO A 174 -9.92 3.99 -14.57
CA PRO A 174 -10.81 3.58 -13.48
C PRO A 174 -10.07 3.01 -12.26
N CYS A 175 -8.94 2.35 -12.50
CA CYS A 175 -8.16 1.66 -11.46
C CYS A 175 -6.72 1.46 -11.97
N VAL A 176 -5.77 1.39 -11.06
CA VAL A 176 -4.36 1.08 -11.36
C VAL A 176 -4.17 -0.27 -12.11
N PHE A 177 -5.16 -1.15 -12.07
CA PHE A 177 -5.14 -2.45 -12.77
C PHE A 177 -5.94 -2.46 -14.09
N ILE A 178 -6.59 -1.35 -14.47
CA ILE A 178 -7.42 -1.24 -15.67
C ILE A 178 -6.88 -0.09 -16.51
N HIS A 179 -6.08 -0.42 -17.52
CA HIS A 179 -5.41 0.54 -18.41
C HIS A 179 -6.32 0.93 -19.58
N TYR A 180 -7.39 1.65 -19.28
CA TYR A 180 -8.31 2.21 -20.25
C TYR A 180 -8.67 3.64 -19.85
N SER A 181 -8.54 4.58 -20.80
CA SER A 181 -8.88 5.99 -20.58
C SER A 181 -9.48 6.63 -21.82
N ASN A 182 -10.31 7.63 -21.63
CA ASN A 182 -10.82 8.52 -22.66
C ASN A 182 -10.56 10.00 -22.36
N VAL A 183 -9.89 10.30 -21.24
CA VAL A 183 -9.59 11.67 -20.80
C VAL A 183 -8.19 11.75 -20.17
N ASN A 184 -7.53 12.91 -20.34
CA ASN A 184 -6.19 13.16 -19.85
C ASN A 184 -6.16 14.42 -18.98
N ILE A 185 -5.41 14.39 -17.87
CA ILE A 185 -5.29 15.50 -16.92
C ILE A 185 -4.59 16.74 -17.52
N LYS A 186 -3.88 16.60 -18.64
CA LYS A 186 -3.26 17.73 -19.35
C LYS A 186 -4.28 18.61 -20.05
N ASP A 187 -5.43 18.03 -20.39
CA ASP A 187 -6.46 18.69 -21.21
C ASP A 187 -7.76 18.94 -20.42
N HIS A 188 -7.92 18.32 -19.25
CA HIS A 188 -9.13 18.35 -18.44
C HIS A 188 -8.83 18.56 -16.96
N THR A 189 -9.71 19.28 -16.27
CA THR A 189 -9.68 19.37 -14.80
C THR A 189 -10.14 18.06 -14.16
N LEU A 190 -9.81 17.85 -12.88
CA LEU A 190 -10.26 16.67 -12.14
C LEU A 190 -11.80 16.54 -12.11
N LEU A 191 -12.52 17.66 -12.05
CA LEU A 191 -13.98 17.65 -12.06
C LEU A 191 -14.53 17.20 -13.43
N GLU A 192 -13.97 17.69 -14.54
CA GLU A 192 -14.35 17.25 -15.89
C GLU A 192 -14.04 15.77 -16.11
N ILE A 193 -12.92 15.28 -15.59
CA ILE A 193 -12.55 13.85 -15.60
C ILE A 193 -13.64 13.02 -14.91
N LEU A 194 -14.02 13.38 -13.68
CA LEU A 194 -15.04 12.66 -12.91
C LEU A 194 -16.44 12.72 -13.54
N GLN A 195 -16.70 13.71 -14.37
CA GLN A 195 -17.96 13.87 -15.12
C GLN A 195 -17.89 13.27 -16.54
N SER A 196 -16.77 12.64 -16.91
CA SER A 196 -16.65 12.01 -18.22
C SER A 196 -17.45 10.71 -18.31
N PRO A 197 -17.79 10.24 -19.53
CA PRO A 197 -18.59 9.02 -19.71
C PRO A 197 -17.95 7.74 -19.12
N LEU A 198 -16.64 7.76 -18.86
CA LEU A 198 -15.93 6.63 -18.24
C LEU A 198 -16.25 6.49 -16.75
N PHE A 199 -16.55 7.61 -16.06
CA PHE A 199 -16.73 7.67 -14.61
C PHE A 199 -18.20 7.89 -14.19
N MET A 200 -19.09 8.15 -15.16
CA MET A 200 -20.54 8.31 -14.97
C MET A 200 -21.28 6.99 -15.21
#